data_2256e8eee5faffa264025b78cf453d39
#
_entry.id   2256e8eee5faffa264025b78cf453d39
#
_cell.length_a   1.000
_cell.length_b   1.000
_cell.length_c   1.000
_cell.angle_alpha   90.00
_cell.angle_beta   90.00
_cell.angle_gamma   90.00
#
_symmetry.space_group_name_H-M   'P 1'
#
loop_
_entity.id
_entity.type
_entity.pdbx_description
1 polymer ?
#
loop_
_entity_poly.entity_id
_entity_poly.type
_entity_poly.pdbx_seq_one_letter_code
_entity_poly.pdbx_strand_id
1 'polypeptide(L)'
;CGAGYKAFYRHDSGYPTKDFFKALDPAMENIVEEKLDAPIKSIGETAGYLTDSMARELGLLAGTPVGTGIIDAHSSLPGCGIGKPGTMMIIVGTSPCHMMLSETEAGIAGVGGLVKDGIMPGYFGYEAGQCCVGDHFAWFTDNCVPESYEQEARSRGISIHQLLTEKLAGYKAGQSGLLALDWFNGVRSPLMDFNLNGLIMGMNLLTKPEEIYLSLIEATAYGTRMIIEQFENAGVPVNALVLS
;
A
#
# COMPACT_ATOMS: atom_id res chain seq x y z
N CYS A 1 -2.27 15.90 -3.17
CA CYS A 1 -1.82 14.59 -2.67
C CYS A 1 -1.41 14.69 -1.19
N GLY A 2 -0.21 15.17 -0.87
CA GLY A 2 0.32 15.17 0.50
C GLY A 2 -0.59 15.84 1.53
N ALA A 3 -1.08 17.03 1.28
CA ALA A 3 -1.96 17.76 2.19
C ALA A 3 -3.26 16.97 2.51
N GLY A 4 -3.85 16.32 1.51
CA GLY A 4 -5.06 15.52 1.73
C GLY A 4 -4.79 14.25 2.54
N TYR A 5 -3.87 13.39 2.09
CA TYR A 5 -3.63 12.10 2.74
C TYR A 5 -2.87 12.19 4.09
N LYS A 6 -2.07 13.23 4.30
CA LYS A 6 -1.23 13.34 5.50
C LYS A 6 -1.68 14.41 6.50
N ALA A 7 -2.55 15.33 6.09
CA ALA A 7 -3.02 16.41 6.95
C ALA A 7 -4.53 16.74 6.78
N PHE A 8 -5.29 15.82 6.21
CA PHE A 8 -6.76 15.90 6.09
C PHE A 8 -7.30 17.12 5.33
N TYR A 9 -6.48 17.74 4.47
CA TYR A 9 -6.91 18.86 3.65
C TYR A 9 -7.98 18.43 2.64
N ARG A 10 -9.04 19.21 2.53
CA ARG A 10 -10.10 19.07 1.52
C ARG A 10 -10.19 20.35 0.68
N HIS A 11 -10.41 20.21 -0.62
CA HIS A 11 -10.55 21.37 -1.50
C HIS A 11 -11.77 22.24 -1.20
N ASP A 12 -12.82 21.62 -0.69
CA ASP A 12 -14.11 22.27 -0.38
C ASP A 12 -14.14 22.98 0.99
N SER A 13 -13.34 22.52 1.95
CA SER A 13 -13.41 22.99 3.34
C SER A 13 -12.05 23.38 3.94
N GLY A 14 -10.96 23.13 3.23
CA GLY A 14 -9.60 23.40 3.73
C GLY A 14 -9.10 22.34 4.72
N TYR A 15 -8.24 22.75 5.62
CA TYR A 15 -7.77 21.93 6.74
C TYR A 15 -8.86 21.78 7.81
N PRO A 16 -8.81 20.73 8.65
CA PRO A 16 -9.63 20.64 9.85
C PRO A 16 -9.45 21.84 10.77
N THR A 17 -10.42 22.06 11.65
CA THR A 17 -10.42 23.19 12.60
C THR A 17 -9.32 23.04 13.66
N LYS A 18 -8.98 24.15 14.32
CA LYS A 18 -8.06 24.15 15.47
C LYS A 18 -8.54 23.19 16.58
N ASP A 19 -9.85 23.13 16.83
CA ASP A 19 -10.42 22.24 17.84
C ASP A 19 -10.18 20.75 17.52
N PHE A 20 -10.21 20.38 16.22
CA PHE A 20 -9.87 19.03 15.79
C PHE A 20 -8.40 18.69 16.14
N PHE A 21 -7.47 19.54 15.76
CA PHE A 21 -6.06 19.31 16.04
C PHE A 21 -5.75 19.36 17.54
N LYS A 22 -6.37 20.29 18.27
CA LYS A 22 -6.26 20.38 19.75
C LYS A 22 -6.78 19.13 20.45
N ALA A 23 -7.83 18.49 19.91
CA ALA A 23 -8.39 17.26 20.48
C ALA A 23 -7.44 16.06 20.26
N LEU A 24 -6.63 16.07 19.18
CA LEU A 24 -5.60 15.05 18.96
C LEU A 24 -4.42 15.25 19.93
N ASP A 25 -3.92 16.46 20.01
CA ASP A 25 -2.88 16.88 20.95
C ASP A 25 -2.99 18.40 21.16
N PRO A 26 -3.05 18.90 22.40
CA PRO A 26 -3.08 20.33 22.69
C PRO A 26 -1.97 21.14 22.02
N ALA A 27 -0.77 20.54 21.83
CA ALA A 27 0.35 21.19 21.14
C ALA A 27 0.11 21.39 19.64
N MET A 28 -0.88 20.72 19.06
CA MET A 28 -1.21 20.83 17.63
C MET A 28 -2.29 21.89 17.32
N GLU A 29 -2.79 22.62 18.31
CA GLU A 29 -3.88 23.61 18.12
C GLU A 29 -3.62 24.57 16.96
N ASN A 30 -2.38 25.03 16.79
CA ASN A 30 -1.98 25.99 15.75
C ASN A 30 -1.13 25.35 14.63
N ILE A 31 -1.16 24.04 14.47
CA ILE A 31 -0.26 23.31 13.54
C ILE A 31 -0.42 23.78 12.08
N VAL A 32 -1.61 24.19 11.68
CA VAL A 32 -1.88 24.66 10.31
C VAL A 32 -1.07 25.93 10.04
N GLU A 33 -1.20 26.95 10.91
CA GLU A 33 -0.49 28.23 10.74
C GLU A 33 1.03 28.11 10.96
N GLU A 34 1.45 27.19 11.82
CA GLU A 34 2.87 27.03 12.16
C GLU A 34 3.66 26.17 11.18
N LYS A 35 3.02 25.17 10.56
CA LYS A 35 3.71 24.13 9.78
C LYS A 35 3.11 23.86 8.41
N LEU A 36 1.86 24.18 8.18
CA LEU A 36 1.11 23.84 6.97
C LEU A 36 0.67 25.07 6.19
N ASP A 37 1.11 26.28 6.58
CA ASP A 37 0.80 27.57 5.95
C ASP A 37 1.59 27.73 4.63
N ALA A 38 1.30 26.87 3.67
CA ALA A 38 1.84 26.93 2.32
C ALA A 38 0.72 26.84 1.29
N PRO A 39 0.82 27.50 0.13
CA PRO A 39 -0.17 27.39 -0.93
C PRO A 39 -0.34 25.94 -1.37
N ILE A 40 -1.58 25.45 -1.31
CA ILE A 40 -1.93 24.13 -1.82
C ILE A 40 -2.06 24.20 -3.33
N LYS A 41 -1.32 23.33 -4.02
CA LYS A 41 -1.35 23.19 -5.47
C LYS A 41 -1.82 21.79 -5.88
N SER A 42 -2.47 21.71 -7.02
CA SER A 42 -2.91 20.44 -7.58
C SER A 42 -1.73 19.67 -8.19
N ILE A 43 -1.91 18.34 -8.28
CA ILE A 43 -0.94 17.48 -8.97
C ILE A 43 -0.85 17.91 -10.44
N GLY A 44 0.38 18.03 -10.97
CA GLY A 44 0.64 18.47 -12.33
C GLY A 44 0.83 19.99 -12.48
N GLU A 45 0.52 20.79 -11.46
CA GLU A 45 0.84 22.22 -11.47
C GLU A 45 2.34 22.48 -11.21
N THR A 46 2.82 23.61 -11.65
CA THR A 46 4.19 24.06 -11.36
C THR A 46 4.29 24.56 -9.92
N ALA A 47 5.07 23.86 -9.10
CA ALA A 47 5.38 24.26 -7.73
C ALA A 47 6.29 25.50 -7.69
N GLY A 48 7.23 25.57 -8.62
CA GLY A 48 8.21 26.65 -8.75
C GLY A 48 9.13 26.42 -9.94
N TYR A 49 10.28 27.09 -9.91
CA TYR A 49 11.29 26.98 -10.96
C TYR A 49 12.66 26.73 -10.36
N LEU A 50 13.49 25.97 -11.08
CA LEU A 50 14.84 25.64 -10.66
C LEU A 50 15.69 26.92 -10.53
N THR A 51 16.32 27.09 -9.37
CA THR A 51 17.21 28.22 -9.13
C THR A 51 18.53 28.09 -9.90
N ASP A 52 19.26 29.20 -10.12
CA ASP A 52 20.56 29.15 -10.81
C ASP A 52 21.58 28.25 -10.09
N SER A 53 21.55 28.22 -8.76
CA SER A 53 22.46 27.36 -7.97
C SER A 53 22.17 25.88 -8.18
N MET A 54 20.91 25.48 -8.07
CA MET A 54 20.50 24.09 -8.27
C MET A 54 20.64 23.65 -9.73
N ALA A 55 20.35 24.54 -10.66
CA ALA A 55 20.53 24.25 -12.09
C ALA A 55 22.00 23.91 -12.41
N ARG A 56 22.95 24.67 -11.88
CA ARG A 56 24.38 24.37 -12.04
C ARG A 56 24.79 23.04 -11.40
N GLU A 57 24.29 22.76 -10.19
CA GLU A 57 24.61 21.53 -9.48
C GLU A 57 24.08 20.27 -10.21
N LEU A 58 22.85 20.37 -10.75
CA LEU A 58 22.18 19.28 -11.46
C LEU A 58 22.53 19.17 -12.95
N GLY A 59 23.27 20.14 -13.50
CA GLY A 59 23.58 20.20 -14.94
C GLY A 59 22.35 20.52 -15.81
N LEU A 60 21.36 21.23 -15.25
CA LEU A 60 20.11 21.60 -15.91
C LEU A 60 20.06 23.11 -16.22
N LEU A 61 19.03 23.53 -16.94
CA LEU A 61 18.80 24.95 -17.20
C LEU A 61 18.12 25.63 -16.01
N ALA A 62 18.57 26.83 -15.65
CA ALA A 62 17.88 27.71 -14.71
C ALA A 62 16.47 28.04 -15.24
N GLY A 63 15.49 28.14 -14.33
CA GLY A 63 14.11 28.38 -14.72
C GLY A 63 13.36 27.15 -15.25
N THR A 64 13.96 25.95 -15.23
CA THR A 64 13.23 24.70 -15.50
C THR A 64 12.08 24.56 -14.52
N PRO A 65 10.82 24.32 -14.98
CA PRO A 65 9.67 24.17 -14.09
C PRO A 65 9.82 22.92 -13.21
N VAL A 66 9.50 23.08 -11.93
CA VAL A 66 9.47 22.00 -10.93
C VAL A 66 8.00 21.68 -10.63
N GLY A 67 7.57 20.46 -10.90
CA GLY A 67 6.20 20.01 -10.68
C GLY A 67 5.86 19.87 -9.20
N THR A 68 4.58 19.95 -8.88
CA THR A 68 4.06 19.62 -7.55
C THR A 68 4.35 18.16 -7.21
N GLY A 69 4.89 17.90 -6.01
CA GLY A 69 5.19 16.55 -5.55
C GLY A 69 3.94 15.67 -5.39
N ILE A 70 4.10 14.41 -5.67
CA ILE A 70 3.11 13.36 -5.43
C ILE A 70 3.73 12.28 -4.54
N ILE A 71 2.93 11.60 -3.74
CA ILE A 71 3.39 10.44 -2.97
C ILE A 71 3.81 9.34 -3.95
N ASP A 72 4.96 8.71 -3.72
CA ASP A 72 5.57 7.72 -4.62
C ASP A 72 4.61 6.61 -5.04
N ALA A 73 3.96 5.97 -4.07
CA ALA A 73 2.95 4.95 -4.34
C ALA A 73 1.80 5.47 -5.23
N HIS A 74 1.33 6.69 -5.00
CA HIS A 74 0.25 7.28 -5.79
C HIS A 74 0.68 7.61 -7.23
N SER A 75 1.96 7.92 -7.45
CA SER A 75 2.51 8.17 -8.79
C SER A 75 2.52 6.91 -9.67
N SER A 76 2.46 5.73 -9.05
CA SER A 76 2.42 4.45 -9.77
C SER A 76 1.16 4.27 -10.61
N LEU A 77 0.00 4.85 -10.21
CA LEU A 77 -1.21 4.77 -11.03
C LEU A 77 -1.01 5.36 -12.43
N PRO A 78 -0.71 6.67 -12.57
CA PRO A 78 -0.44 7.23 -13.88
C PRO A 78 0.80 6.64 -14.53
N GLY A 79 1.82 6.23 -13.76
CA GLY A 79 3.02 5.56 -14.26
C GLY A 79 2.72 4.23 -14.95
N CYS A 80 1.73 3.48 -14.47
CA CYS A 80 1.23 2.25 -15.08
C CYS A 80 0.08 2.48 -16.09
N GLY A 81 -0.18 3.72 -16.48
CA GLY A 81 -1.21 4.07 -17.44
C GLY A 81 -2.65 4.03 -16.90
N ILE A 82 -2.83 3.97 -15.59
CA ILE A 82 -4.15 3.97 -14.95
C ILE A 82 -4.63 5.42 -14.83
N GLY A 83 -5.45 5.85 -15.78
CA GLY A 83 -6.01 7.20 -15.85
C GLY A 83 -7.52 7.27 -15.64
N LYS A 84 -8.18 6.16 -15.31
CA LYS A 84 -9.65 6.06 -15.18
C LYS A 84 -10.04 5.11 -14.04
N PRO A 85 -11.24 5.26 -13.46
CA PRO A 85 -11.81 4.32 -12.50
C PRO A 85 -11.91 2.88 -13.03
N GLY A 86 -12.05 1.93 -12.12
CA GLY A 86 -12.29 0.51 -12.42
C GLY A 86 -11.03 -0.37 -12.38
N THR A 87 -9.84 0.21 -12.30
CA THR A 87 -8.59 -0.57 -12.14
C THR A 87 -7.98 -0.29 -10.77
N MET A 88 -7.78 -1.33 -9.98
CA MET A 88 -7.05 -1.26 -8.72
C MET A 88 -5.56 -1.53 -8.96
N MET A 89 -4.73 -0.58 -8.56
CA MET A 89 -3.28 -0.73 -8.51
C MET A 89 -2.89 -1.35 -7.18
N ILE A 90 -2.09 -2.41 -7.20
CA ILE A 90 -1.53 -3.07 -6.02
C ILE A 90 -0.01 -3.00 -6.10
N ILE A 91 0.61 -2.23 -5.23
CA ILE A 91 2.06 -2.21 -5.08
C ILE A 91 2.42 -3.23 -4.01
N VAL A 92 3.18 -4.26 -4.41
CA VAL A 92 3.56 -5.37 -3.54
C VAL A 92 5.00 -5.18 -3.09
N GLY A 93 5.17 -4.80 -1.82
CA GLY A 93 6.48 -4.61 -1.19
C GLY A 93 6.51 -5.24 0.20
N THR A 94 7.16 -4.59 1.14
CA THR A 94 7.13 -4.92 2.58
C THR A 94 5.69 -5.06 3.07
N SER A 95 4.86 -4.06 2.72
CA SER A 95 3.41 -4.09 2.86
C SER A 95 2.77 -3.66 1.54
N PRO A 96 1.62 -4.20 1.12
CA PRO A 96 0.99 -3.79 -0.12
C PRO A 96 0.12 -2.56 0.08
N CYS A 97 0.16 -1.68 -0.92
CA CYS A 97 -0.77 -0.56 -1.05
C CYS A 97 -1.75 -0.85 -2.20
N HIS A 98 -3.04 -0.72 -1.91
CA HIS A 98 -4.13 -0.87 -2.86
C HIS A 98 -4.69 0.51 -3.17
N MET A 99 -4.59 0.94 -4.40
CA MET A 99 -5.01 2.29 -4.80
C MET A 99 -6.00 2.24 -5.94
N MET A 100 -6.96 3.15 -5.90
CA MET A 100 -8.02 3.19 -6.88
C MET A 100 -8.52 4.62 -7.12
N LEU A 101 -9.04 4.86 -8.33
CA LEU A 101 -9.75 6.08 -8.68
C LEU A 101 -11.26 5.82 -8.68
N SER A 102 -12.06 6.82 -8.29
CA SER A 102 -13.51 6.82 -8.42
C SER A 102 -14.04 8.19 -8.83
N GLU A 103 -15.15 8.22 -9.55
CA GLU A 103 -15.87 9.46 -9.86
C GLU A 103 -16.71 9.96 -8.67
N THR A 104 -17.06 9.06 -7.76
CA THR A 104 -17.93 9.35 -6.62
C THR A 104 -17.20 9.15 -5.30
N GLU A 105 -17.59 9.95 -4.31
CA GLU A 105 -17.15 9.76 -2.93
C GLU A 105 -18.00 8.64 -2.30
N ALA A 106 -17.35 7.58 -1.83
CA ALA A 106 -17.97 6.52 -1.07
C ALA A 106 -17.16 6.25 0.21
N GLY A 107 -17.81 6.30 1.36
CA GLY A 107 -17.19 5.88 2.62
C GLY A 107 -17.04 4.36 2.63
N ILE A 108 -15.81 3.86 2.61
CA ILE A 108 -15.51 2.43 2.62
C ILE A 108 -14.91 2.07 3.98
N ALA A 109 -15.55 1.17 4.71
CA ALA A 109 -15.07 0.74 6.01
C ALA A 109 -13.64 0.18 5.92
N GLY A 110 -12.75 0.66 6.80
CA GLY A 110 -11.36 0.21 6.85
C GLY A 110 -10.46 0.68 5.71
N VAL A 111 -10.92 1.59 4.85
CA VAL A 111 -10.08 2.27 3.86
C VAL A 111 -9.54 3.55 4.47
N GLY A 112 -8.22 3.59 4.66
CA GLY A 112 -7.55 4.65 5.43
C GLY A 112 -7.38 5.98 4.70
N GLY A 113 -7.50 5.99 3.37
CA GLY A 113 -7.31 7.20 2.57
C GLY A 113 -8.37 7.40 1.50
N LEU A 114 -9.06 8.54 1.55
CA LEU A 114 -10.01 9.00 0.54
C LEU A 114 -9.83 10.50 0.34
N VAL A 115 -9.31 10.89 -0.81
CA VAL A 115 -9.00 12.30 -1.08
C VAL A 115 -9.43 12.69 -2.50
N LYS A 116 -10.26 13.73 -2.62
CA LYS A 116 -10.57 14.36 -3.90
C LYS A 116 -9.30 14.97 -4.49
N ASP A 117 -9.04 14.69 -5.77
CA ASP A 117 -7.84 15.12 -6.49
C ASP A 117 -6.51 14.67 -5.83
N GLY A 118 -6.57 13.63 -5.00
CA GLY A 118 -5.42 13.17 -4.21
C GLY A 118 -4.39 12.36 -5.00
N ILE A 119 -4.83 11.64 -6.01
CA ILE A 119 -3.99 10.82 -6.90
C ILE A 119 -3.99 11.42 -8.31
N MET A 120 -5.18 11.75 -8.81
CA MET A 120 -5.37 12.30 -10.15
C MET A 120 -6.46 13.38 -10.12
N PRO A 121 -6.25 14.53 -10.77
CA PRO A 121 -7.26 15.57 -10.84
C PRO A 121 -8.58 15.07 -11.44
N GLY A 122 -9.70 15.50 -10.85
CA GLY A 122 -11.05 15.11 -11.27
C GLY A 122 -11.62 13.88 -10.58
N TYR A 123 -10.79 13.07 -9.91
CA TYR A 123 -11.22 11.82 -9.26
C TYR A 123 -11.03 11.83 -7.75
N PHE A 124 -11.76 10.98 -7.07
CA PHE A 124 -11.46 10.59 -5.69
C PHE A 124 -10.39 9.49 -5.74
N GLY A 125 -9.29 9.70 -5.01
CA GLY A 125 -8.24 8.71 -4.82
C GLY A 125 -8.45 7.95 -3.53
N TYR A 126 -8.47 6.63 -3.62
CA TYR A 126 -8.55 5.71 -2.49
C TYR A 126 -7.21 5.05 -2.21
N GLU A 127 -6.89 4.90 -0.93
CA GLU A 127 -5.74 4.13 -0.46
C GLU A 127 -6.18 3.15 0.62
N ALA A 128 -6.03 1.86 0.34
CA ALA A 128 -6.16 0.76 1.28
C ALA A 128 -4.83 -0.01 1.36
N GLY A 129 -4.73 -1.03 2.20
CA GLY A 129 -3.52 -1.86 2.24
C GLY A 129 -3.57 -2.93 3.32
N GLN A 130 -2.64 -3.87 3.20
CA GLN A 130 -2.33 -4.87 4.23
C GLN A 130 -1.09 -4.43 4.99
N CYS A 131 -0.93 -4.86 6.25
CA CYS A 131 0.20 -4.45 7.07
C CYS A 131 1.48 -5.21 6.75
N CYS A 132 1.36 -6.42 6.20
CA CYS A 132 2.48 -7.33 6.05
C CYS A 132 2.30 -8.18 4.78
N VAL A 133 3.34 -8.21 3.95
CA VAL A 133 3.48 -9.19 2.85
C VAL A 133 4.95 -9.58 2.74
N GLY A 134 5.84 -8.73 2.23
CA GLY A 134 7.27 -9.04 2.18
C GLY A 134 7.85 -9.43 3.55
N ASP A 135 7.41 -8.75 4.61
CA ASP A 135 7.87 -8.99 5.98
C ASP A 135 7.55 -10.39 6.48
N HIS A 136 6.34 -10.91 6.27
CA HIS A 136 6.01 -12.24 6.77
C HIS A 136 6.72 -13.34 5.96
N PHE A 137 6.98 -13.13 4.67
CA PHE A 137 7.81 -14.04 3.89
C PHE A 137 9.26 -14.04 4.36
N ALA A 138 9.84 -12.86 4.61
CA ALA A 138 11.18 -12.74 5.17
C ALA A 138 11.25 -13.39 6.55
N TRP A 139 10.31 -13.05 7.44
CA TRP A 139 10.24 -13.68 8.76
C TRP A 139 10.16 -15.21 8.68
N PHE A 140 9.34 -15.74 7.77
CA PHE A 140 9.19 -17.19 7.60
C PHE A 140 10.50 -17.84 7.14
N THR A 141 11.16 -17.27 6.14
CA THR A 141 12.42 -17.83 5.63
C THR A 141 13.53 -17.74 6.67
N ASP A 142 13.60 -16.66 7.43
CA ASP A 142 14.66 -16.44 8.42
C ASP A 142 14.48 -17.29 9.70
N ASN A 143 13.25 -17.67 10.05
CA ASN A 143 12.96 -18.28 11.35
C ASN A 143 12.35 -19.69 11.28
N CYS A 144 11.77 -20.09 10.15
CA CYS A 144 10.95 -21.32 10.10
C CYS A 144 11.41 -22.33 9.04
N VAL A 145 12.35 -21.98 8.19
CA VAL A 145 12.84 -22.89 7.14
C VAL A 145 14.05 -23.68 7.66
N PRO A 146 14.09 -25.02 7.51
CA PRO A 146 15.22 -25.82 7.92
C PRO A 146 16.51 -25.50 7.15
N GLU A 147 17.67 -25.57 7.81
CA GLU A 147 18.99 -25.32 7.22
C GLU A 147 19.25 -26.17 5.95
N SER A 148 18.67 -27.36 5.86
CA SER A 148 18.80 -28.21 4.66
C SER A 148 18.22 -27.56 3.39
N TYR A 149 17.15 -26.75 3.52
CA TYR A 149 16.59 -25.99 2.40
C TYR A 149 17.51 -24.83 1.99
N GLU A 150 18.07 -24.16 2.98
CA GLU A 150 19.06 -23.09 2.74
C GLU A 150 20.31 -23.64 2.01
N GLN A 151 20.79 -24.82 2.44
CA GLN A 151 21.92 -25.50 1.79
C GLN A 151 21.59 -25.91 0.36
N GLU A 152 20.39 -26.44 0.11
CA GLU A 152 19.91 -26.78 -1.23
C GLU A 152 19.86 -25.53 -2.13
N ALA A 153 19.26 -24.45 -1.65
CA ALA A 153 19.17 -23.18 -2.40
C ALA A 153 20.57 -22.65 -2.75
N ARG A 154 21.48 -22.59 -1.76
CA ARG A 154 22.88 -22.16 -1.96
C ARG A 154 23.62 -23.03 -2.96
N SER A 155 23.47 -24.35 -2.88
CA SER A 155 24.15 -25.28 -3.80
C SER A 155 23.68 -25.13 -5.25
N ARG A 156 22.44 -24.69 -5.45
CA ARG A 156 21.82 -24.44 -6.77
C ARG A 156 21.99 -22.99 -7.25
N GLY A 157 22.55 -22.09 -6.43
CA GLY A 157 22.70 -20.67 -6.75
C GLY A 157 21.38 -19.92 -6.92
N ILE A 158 20.33 -20.34 -6.22
CA ILE A 158 19.00 -19.72 -6.24
C ILE A 158 18.62 -19.18 -4.86
N SER A 159 17.63 -18.30 -4.81
CA SER A 159 17.11 -17.81 -3.54
C SER A 159 16.26 -18.88 -2.83
N ILE A 160 16.16 -18.77 -1.50
CA ILE A 160 15.26 -19.64 -0.71
C ILE A 160 13.80 -19.51 -1.15
N HIS A 161 13.36 -18.29 -1.50
CA HIS A 161 12.02 -18.04 -2.02
C HIS A 161 11.78 -18.77 -3.36
N GLN A 162 12.79 -18.77 -4.25
CA GLN A 162 12.69 -19.51 -5.50
C GLN A 162 12.62 -21.01 -5.25
N LEU A 163 13.43 -21.56 -4.33
CA LEU A 163 13.40 -22.98 -3.98
C LEU A 163 12.02 -23.39 -3.45
N LEU A 164 11.46 -22.62 -2.50
CA LEU A 164 10.15 -22.89 -1.94
C LEU A 164 9.06 -22.85 -3.03
N THR A 165 9.11 -21.85 -3.92
CA THR A 165 8.17 -21.75 -5.05
C THR A 165 8.29 -22.92 -6.03
N GLU A 166 9.50 -23.39 -6.33
CA GLU A 166 9.70 -24.56 -7.18
C GLU A 166 9.16 -25.85 -6.54
N LYS A 167 9.32 -26.00 -5.21
CA LYS A 167 8.74 -27.13 -4.46
C LYS A 167 7.20 -27.12 -4.45
N LEU A 168 6.60 -25.96 -4.67
CA LEU A 168 5.14 -25.80 -4.84
C LEU A 168 4.65 -26.06 -6.26
N ALA A 169 5.53 -26.39 -7.20
CA ALA A 169 5.12 -26.67 -8.57
C ALA A 169 4.08 -27.80 -8.62
N GLY A 170 2.90 -27.47 -9.14
CA GLY A 170 1.77 -28.40 -9.23
C GLY A 170 0.78 -28.38 -8.06
N TYR A 171 1.08 -27.66 -6.98
CA TYR A 171 0.08 -27.41 -5.93
C TYR A 171 -1.03 -26.48 -6.46
N LYS A 172 -2.25 -26.76 -6.01
CA LYS A 172 -3.42 -25.91 -6.26
C LYS A 172 -3.75 -25.12 -4.99
N ALA A 173 -4.43 -24.01 -5.15
CA ALA A 173 -4.92 -23.23 -4.02
C ALA A 173 -5.75 -24.11 -3.06
N GLY A 174 -5.48 -23.97 -1.75
CA GLY A 174 -6.10 -24.78 -0.69
C GLY A 174 -5.61 -26.22 -0.57
N GLN A 175 -4.71 -26.69 -1.44
CA GLN A 175 -4.29 -28.09 -1.47
C GLN A 175 -3.44 -28.49 -0.25
N SER A 176 -2.73 -27.55 0.36
CA SER A 176 -1.99 -27.82 1.60
C SER A 176 -2.89 -28.20 2.78
N GLY A 177 -4.17 -27.81 2.74
CA GLY A 177 -5.08 -27.91 3.86
C GLY A 177 -4.78 -26.95 5.02
N LEU A 178 -3.79 -26.06 4.82
CA LEU A 178 -3.46 -25.00 5.78
C LEU A 178 -4.27 -23.76 5.48
N LEU A 179 -4.59 -22.99 6.53
CA LEU A 179 -5.17 -21.67 6.43
C LEU A 179 -4.32 -20.70 7.26
N ALA A 180 -3.94 -19.55 6.66
CA ALA A 180 -3.21 -18.53 7.36
C ALA A 180 -3.95 -17.17 7.33
N LEU A 181 -3.65 -16.33 8.33
CA LEU A 181 -3.99 -14.92 8.36
C LEU A 181 -2.67 -14.11 8.25
N ASP A 182 -2.62 -13.19 7.33
CA ASP A 182 -1.46 -12.34 7.05
C ASP A 182 -1.27 -11.19 8.05
N TRP A 183 -1.83 -11.29 9.24
CA TRP A 183 -1.92 -10.25 10.26
C TRP A 183 -0.67 -10.15 11.15
N PHE A 184 0.51 -10.44 10.61
CA PHE A 184 1.76 -10.48 11.39
C PHE A 184 2.18 -9.11 11.96
N ASN A 185 1.70 -8.01 11.37
CA ASN A 185 1.85 -6.63 11.86
C ASN A 185 0.47 -5.97 12.11
N GLY A 186 -0.53 -6.75 12.54
CA GLY A 186 -1.90 -6.28 12.67
C GLY A 186 -2.63 -6.21 11.33
N VAL A 187 -3.80 -5.57 11.32
CA VAL A 187 -4.65 -5.40 10.13
C VAL A 187 -4.89 -3.92 9.85
N ARG A 188 -4.48 -3.46 8.68
CA ARG A 188 -4.83 -2.12 8.18
C ARG A 188 -6.24 -2.15 7.60
N SER A 189 -6.42 -2.67 6.41
CA SER A 189 -7.73 -2.80 5.77
C SER A 189 -8.20 -4.25 5.79
N PRO A 190 -9.47 -4.56 6.09
CA PRO A 190 -10.56 -3.62 6.41
C PRO A 190 -10.78 -3.34 7.91
N LEU A 191 -10.07 -4.00 8.83
CA LEU A 191 -10.40 -3.98 10.26
C LEU A 191 -9.81 -2.78 11.02
N MET A 192 -8.71 -2.19 10.54
CA MET A 192 -7.98 -1.09 11.19
C MET A 192 -7.63 -1.39 12.66
N ASP A 193 -7.21 -2.65 12.93
CA ASP A 193 -6.82 -3.11 14.27
C ASP A 193 -5.39 -3.66 14.24
N PHE A 194 -4.47 -2.91 14.82
CA PHE A 194 -3.05 -3.25 14.86
C PHE A 194 -2.66 -4.16 16.05
N ASN A 195 -3.63 -4.56 16.90
CA ASN A 195 -3.41 -5.51 17.98
C ASN A 195 -3.68 -6.96 17.56
N LEU A 196 -4.19 -7.18 16.37
CA LEU A 196 -4.39 -8.52 15.81
C LEU A 196 -3.06 -9.13 15.39
N ASN A 197 -2.99 -10.47 15.41
CA ASN A 197 -1.77 -11.22 15.11
C ASN A 197 -2.02 -12.25 14.01
N GLY A 198 -0.93 -12.61 13.30
CA GLY A 198 -0.94 -13.70 12.32
C GLY A 198 -1.32 -15.05 12.93
N LEU A 199 -1.85 -15.93 12.10
CA LEU A 199 -2.26 -17.28 12.49
C LEU A 199 -1.94 -18.24 11.34
N ILE A 200 -1.48 -19.45 11.69
CA ILE A 200 -1.40 -20.57 10.75
C ILE A 200 -2.13 -21.74 11.40
N MET A 201 -3.10 -22.29 10.72
CA MET A 201 -3.97 -23.37 11.22
C MET A 201 -3.91 -24.59 10.31
N GLY A 202 -4.09 -25.80 10.88
CA GLY A 202 -4.15 -27.06 10.14
C GLY A 202 -2.82 -27.82 10.07
N MET A 203 -1.74 -27.32 10.71
CA MET A 203 -0.45 -28.02 10.73
C MET A 203 -0.51 -29.38 11.43
N ASN A 204 0.26 -30.32 10.92
CA ASN A 204 0.48 -31.64 11.49
C ASN A 204 1.96 -32.07 11.31
N LEU A 205 2.33 -33.25 11.79
CA LEU A 205 3.73 -33.72 11.75
C LEU A 205 4.27 -33.99 10.32
N LEU A 206 3.43 -33.96 9.30
CA LEU A 206 3.82 -34.17 7.91
C LEU A 206 3.87 -32.85 7.13
N THR A 207 3.45 -31.73 7.74
CA THR A 207 3.46 -30.41 7.12
C THR A 207 4.88 -30.01 6.75
N LYS A 208 5.06 -29.59 5.50
CA LYS A 208 6.35 -29.19 4.95
C LYS A 208 6.48 -27.66 4.92
N PRO A 209 7.72 -27.12 4.93
CA PRO A 209 7.96 -25.68 4.85
C PRO A 209 7.31 -25.01 3.63
N GLU A 210 7.37 -25.64 2.46
CA GLU A 210 6.73 -25.11 1.25
C GLU A 210 5.20 -25.02 1.38
N GLU A 211 4.56 -25.89 2.14
CA GLU A 211 3.10 -25.86 2.36
C GLU A 211 2.71 -24.67 3.27
N ILE A 212 3.54 -24.39 4.28
CA ILE A 212 3.37 -23.17 5.10
C ILE A 212 3.57 -21.93 4.24
N TYR A 213 4.62 -21.92 3.40
CA TYR A 213 4.88 -20.81 2.48
C TYR A 213 3.70 -20.57 1.52
N LEU A 214 3.08 -21.65 0.99
CA LEU A 214 1.86 -21.56 0.18
C LEU A 214 0.71 -20.91 0.95
N SER A 215 0.49 -21.31 2.21
CA SER A 215 -0.59 -20.73 3.02
C SER A 215 -0.39 -19.22 3.27
N LEU A 216 0.83 -18.74 3.35
CA LEU A 216 1.14 -17.29 3.45
C LEU A 216 0.85 -16.57 2.13
N ILE A 217 1.16 -17.19 0.98
CA ILE A 217 0.79 -16.63 -0.34
C ILE A 217 -0.73 -16.53 -0.45
N GLU A 218 -1.44 -17.58 -0.06
CA GLU A 218 -2.91 -17.62 -0.07
C GLU A 218 -3.51 -16.58 0.87
N ALA A 219 -2.95 -16.41 2.08
CA ALA A 219 -3.39 -15.40 3.04
C ALA A 219 -3.28 -13.98 2.47
N THR A 220 -2.17 -13.66 1.78
CA THR A 220 -2.00 -12.38 1.08
C THR A 220 -3.10 -12.16 0.02
N ALA A 221 -3.41 -13.21 -0.76
CA ALA A 221 -4.45 -13.14 -1.77
C ALA A 221 -5.85 -12.98 -1.16
N TYR A 222 -6.13 -13.66 -0.05
CA TYR A 222 -7.41 -13.52 0.66
C TYR A 222 -7.56 -12.14 1.30
N GLY A 223 -6.50 -11.58 1.89
CA GLY A 223 -6.51 -10.21 2.40
C GLY A 223 -6.79 -9.17 1.30
N THR A 224 -6.14 -9.32 0.14
CA THR A 224 -6.43 -8.52 -1.06
C THR A 224 -7.89 -8.66 -1.51
N ARG A 225 -8.42 -9.89 -1.55
CA ARG A 225 -9.82 -10.14 -1.92
C ARG A 225 -10.79 -9.44 -0.95
N MET A 226 -10.53 -9.52 0.35
CA MET A 226 -11.35 -8.82 1.36
C MET A 226 -11.40 -7.31 1.10
N ILE A 227 -10.27 -6.70 0.72
CA ILE A 227 -10.23 -5.28 0.36
C ILE A 227 -11.07 -5.02 -0.89
N ILE A 228 -10.92 -5.81 -1.96
CA ILE A 228 -11.71 -5.68 -3.19
C ILE A 228 -13.21 -5.75 -2.89
N GLU A 229 -13.65 -6.75 -2.10
CA GLU A 229 -15.04 -6.92 -1.71
C GLU A 229 -15.60 -5.71 -0.94
N GLN A 230 -14.78 -5.02 -0.12
CA GLN A 230 -15.20 -3.77 0.54
C GLN A 230 -15.44 -2.64 -0.46
N PHE A 231 -14.60 -2.50 -1.47
CA PHE A 231 -14.80 -1.52 -2.55
C PHE A 231 -16.08 -1.81 -3.34
N GLU A 232 -16.28 -3.05 -3.76
CA GLU A 232 -17.47 -3.47 -4.51
C GLU A 232 -18.76 -3.28 -3.70
N ASN A 233 -18.76 -3.67 -2.42
CA ASN A 233 -19.89 -3.48 -1.53
C ASN A 233 -20.24 -2.00 -1.31
N ALA A 234 -19.28 -1.11 -1.40
CA ALA A 234 -19.48 0.34 -1.32
C ALA A 234 -19.86 0.98 -2.68
N GLY A 235 -20.05 0.19 -3.72
CA GLY A 235 -20.41 0.66 -5.06
C GLY A 235 -19.25 1.25 -5.87
N VAL A 236 -17.99 0.91 -5.50
CA VAL A 236 -16.79 1.27 -6.25
C VAL A 236 -16.27 0.01 -6.96
N PRO A 237 -16.62 -0.22 -8.24
CA PRO A 237 -16.36 -1.48 -8.92
C PRO A 237 -14.87 -1.65 -9.22
N VAL A 238 -14.36 -2.87 -9.01
CA VAL A 238 -12.98 -3.29 -9.34
C VAL A 238 -13.03 -4.25 -10.53
N ASN A 239 -12.77 -3.74 -11.73
CA ASN A 239 -12.87 -4.51 -12.98
C ASN A 239 -11.53 -5.14 -13.40
N ALA A 240 -10.42 -4.58 -12.94
CA ALA A 240 -9.08 -5.05 -13.27
C ALA A 240 -8.10 -4.80 -12.14
N LEU A 241 -7.05 -5.61 -12.09
CA LEU A 241 -5.93 -5.47 -11.15
C LEU A 241 -4.64 -5.24 -11.94
N VAL A 242 -3.82 -4.31 -11.46
CA VAL A 242 -2.44 -4.10 -11.92
C VAL A 242 -1.54 -4.25 -10.71
N LEU A 243 -0.53 -5.12 -10.82
CA LEU A 243 0.46 -5.36 -9.77
C LEU A 243 1.81 -4.76 -10.18
N SER A 244 2.50 -4.17 -9.21
CA SER A 244 3.86 -3.61 -9.38
C SER A 244 4.73 -3.90 -8.15
#